data_137b8169846cdeb77a9625f744120f39
#
_entry.id   137b8169846cdeb77a9625f744120f39
#
_cell.length_a   1.000
_cell.length_b   1.000
_cell.length_c   1.000
_cell.angle_alpha   90.00
_cell.angle_beta   90.00
_cell.angle_gamma   90.00
#
_symmetry.space_group_name_H-M   'P 1'
#
loop_
_entity.id
_entity.type
_entity.pdbx_description
1 polymer ?
#
loop_
_entity_poly.entity_id
_entity_poly.type
_entity_poly.pdbx_seq_one_letter_code
_entity_poly.pdbx_strand_id
1 'polypeptide(L)'
;MPSSRAVLVIGMHRSGTSALARAVQMLGVYMGENFLSPRPDNPTGYWEDKYICDLNERLLAALGLKWEDVALIDDRRWNEAEIQVLLAEAVEYLGSQFVSRPLWGFKDPRTIRLLPFWHSALRLLDVDECYLVVIRNPSSVALSLLQRQGMDEIAAHFLWLVYMVPYLGEIAHRPFIVADYDRVMDDPRKQIERIARGLRIPLNESSKGRIEQFATDFLDPELRHVFFKESDIETNPKISPVTRELYLWLRRMAEDRIASDSPEFWSAWERSRQALEGLVAGANERLA
;
A
#
# COMPACT_ATOMS: atom_id res chain seq x y z
N MET A 1 -10.20 -0.68 28.32
CA MET A 1 -10.97 -0.21 27.13
C MET A 1 -10.72 -1.22 26.03
N PRO A 2 -11.64 -1.49 25.10
CA PRO A 2 -11.27 -2.32 23.95
C PRO A 2 -10.06 -1.66 23.27
N SER A 3 -9.05 -2.47 22.91
CA SER A 3 -7.86 -1.99 22.23
C SER A 3 -8.27 -1.31 20.93
N SER A 4 -7.77 -0.11 20.68
CA SER A 4 -7.95 0.60 19.40
C SER A 4 -7.20 -0.17 18.31
N ARG A 5 -7.82 -0.32 17.12
CA ARG A 5 -7.21 -1.06 16.02
C ARG A 5 -7.11 -0.20 14.76
N ALA A 6 -5.90 -0.19 14.17
CA ALA A 6 -5.61 0.53 12.95
C ALA A 6 -5.60 -0.39 11.72
N VAL A 7 -6.21 0.05 10.62
CA VAL A 7 -6.15 -0.57 9.29
C VAL A 7 -5.32 0.32 8.39
N LEU A 8 -4.11 -0.09 8.04
CA LEU A 8 -3.25 0.63 7.11
C LEU A 8 -3.46 0.10 5.69
N VAL A 9 -3.89 0.98 4.78
CA VAL A 9 -4.00 0.66 3.36
C VAL A 9 -2.70 1.05 2.68
N ILE A 10 -1.93 0.05 2.30
CA ILE A 10 -0.58 0.20 1.75
C ILE A 10 -0.47 -0.40 0.34
N GLY A 11 0.50 0.07 -0.41
CA GLY A 11 0.77 -0.38 -1.78
C GLY A 11 1.43 0.71 -2.60
N MET A 12 1.89 0.35 -3.79
CA MET A 12 2.52 1.31 -4.71
C MET A 12 1.53 2.37 -5.20
N HIS A 13 2.01 3.58 -5.50
CA HIS A 13 1.24 4.60 -6.24
C HIS A 13 0.61 4.00 -7.49
N ARG A 14 -0.59 4.43 -7.86
CA ARG A 14 -1.36 3.98 -9.03
C ARG A 14 -1.85 2.52 -8.98
N SER A 15 -1.72 1.85 -7.84
CA SER A 15 -2.25 0.48 -7.64
C SER A 15 -3.72 0.43 -7.20
N GLY A 16 -4.44 1.56 -7.20
CA GLY A 16 -5.85 1.59 -6.78
C GLY A 16 -6.05 1.73 -5.26
N THR A 17 -5.01 2.14 -4.52
CA THR A 17 -5.06 2.33 -3.06
C THR A 17 -6.15 3.31 -2.61
N SER A 18 -6.49 4.34 -3.42
CA SER A 18 -7.57 5.29 -3.13
C SER A 18 -8.95 4.60 -3.14
N ALA A 19 -9.22 3.77 -4.15
CA ALA A 19 -10.47 3.02 -4.22
C ALA A 19 -10.61 2.05 -3.03
N LEU A 20 -9.52 1.37 -2.68
CA LEU A 20 -9.50 0.43 -1.54
C LEU A 20 -9.61 1.15 -0.19
N ALA A 21 -9.04 2.36 -0.03
CA ALA A 21 -9.25 3.19 1.16
C ALA A 21 -10.73 3.58 1.32
N ARG A 22 -11.39 3.98 0.23
CA ARG A 22 -12.83 4.24 0.23
C ARG A 22 -13.64 2.99 0.58
N ALA A 23 -13.29 1.83 0.02
CA ALA A 23 -13.93 0.57 0.35
C ALA A 23 -13.84 0.24 1.85
N VAL A 24 -12.66 0.39 2.43
CA VAL A 24 -12.43 0.16 3.87
C VAL A 24 -13.25 1.16 4.72
N GLN A 25 -13.36 2.42 4.30
CA GLN A 25 -14.22 3.40 4.95
C GLN A 25 -15.70 2.98 4.89
N MET A 26 -16.17 2.46 3.75
CA MET A 26 -17.55 1.94 3.61
C MET A 26 -17.81 0.72 4.52
N LEU A 27 -16.78 -0.03 4.87
CA LEU A 27 -16.86 -1.09 5.89
C LEU A 27 -16.94 -0.59 7.33
N GLY A 28 -16.81 0.73 7.54
CA GLY A 28 -16.93 1.36 8.86
C GLY A 28 -15.62 1.67 9.55
N VAL A 29 -14.49 1.57 8.86
CA VAL A 29 -13.21 2.05 9.36
C VAL A 29 -13.17 3.58 9.27
N TYR A 30 -12.88 4.26 10.38
CA TYR A 30 -12.71 5.70 10.38
C TYR A 30 -11.38 6.07 9.71
N MET A 31 -11.43 6.72 8.55
CA MET A 31 -10.25 7.06 7.74
C MET A 31 -9.78 8.50 7.92
N GLY A 32 -10.28 9.22 8.94
CA GLY A 32 -10.05 10.66 9.11
C GLY A 32 -11.07 11.52 8.36
N GLU A 33 -10.92 12.85 8.48
CA GLU A 33 -11.82 13.83 7.86
C GLU A 33 -11.07 14.90 7.05
N ASN A 34 -9.76 15.02 7.24
CA ASN A 34 -8.95 16.06 6.61
C ASN A 34 -8.24 15.53 5.35
N PHE A 35 -9.01 15.17 4.34
CA PHE A 35 -8.47 14.58 3.12
C PHE A 35 -7.86 15.60 2.15
N LEU A 36 -6.87 15.13 1.35
CA LEU A 36 -6.40 15.82 0.16
C LEU A 36 -7.57 16.02 -0.82
N SER A 37 -7.65 17.22 -1.39
CA SER A 37 -8.68 17.54 -2.38
C SER A 37 -8.50 16.71 -3.66
N PRO A 38 -9.59 16.32 -4.33
CA PRO A 38 -9.53 15.70 -5.64
C PRO A 38 -8.75 16.56 -6.65
N ARG A 39 -8.10 15.87 -7.60
CA ARG A 39 -7.40 16.51 -8.73
C ARG A 39 -7.80 15.82 -10.04
N PRO A 40 -7.51 16.41 -11.21
CA PRO A 40 -7.86 15.80 -12.50
C PRO A 40 -7.35 14.38 -12.71
N ASP A 41 -6.20 14.03 -12.13
CA ASP A 41 -5.62 12.67 -12.19
C ASP A 41 -6.27 11.67 -11.22
N ASN A 42 -7.09 12.16 -10.28
CA ASN A 42 -7.88 11.35 -9.36
C ASN A 42 -9.16 12.12 -8.93
N PRO A 43 -10.19 12.18 -9.81
CA PRO A 43 -11.39 12.97 -9.56
C PRO A 43 -12.25 12.45 -8.41
N THR A 44 -12.14 11.16 -8.07
CA THR A 44 -12.85 10.55 -6.93
C THR A 44 -12.18 10.80 -5.58
N GLY A 45 -11.01 11.47 -5.57
CA GLY A 45 -10.25 11.81 -4.38
C GLY A 45 -9.16 10.80 -4.02
N TYR A 46 -8.17 11.29 -3.29
CA TYR A 46 -7.02 10.46 -2.90
C TYR A 46 -7.29 9.60 -1.66
N TRP A 47 -8.23 10.00 -0.81
CA TRP A 47 -8.51 9.36 0.48
C TRP A 47 -7.27 9.28 1.37
N GLU A 48 -6.47 10.34 1.31
CA GLU A 48 -5.23 10.54 2.06
C GLU A 48 -5.45 11.69 3.04
N ASP A 49 -5.16 11.46 4.32
CA ASP A 49 -5.13 12.51 5.32
C ASP A 49 -3.98 13.48 5.04
N LYS A 50 -4.28 14.78 5.01
CA LYS A 50 -3.31 15.83 4.64
C LYS A 50 -2.10 15.86 5.55
N TYR A 51 -2.32 15.69 6.87
CA TYR A 51 -1.23 15.73 7.83
C TYR A 51 -0.31 14.52 7.69
N ILE A 52 -0.89 13.32 7.53
CA ILE A 52 -0.12 12.09 7.31
C ILE A 52 0.67 12.18 6.00
N CYS A 53 0.08 12.74 4.94
CA CYS A 53 0.80 12.97 3.68
C CYS A 53 1.99 13.91 3.86
N ASP A 54 1.79 15.06 4.50
CA ASP A 54 2.85 16.04 4.79
C ASP A 54 3.96 15.41 5.63
N LEU A 55 3.57 14.67 6.67
CA LEU A 55 4.51 13.97 7.53
C LEU A 55 5.34 12.94 6.78
N ASN A 56 4.72 12.16 5.89
CA ASN A 56 5.42 11.19 5.05
C ASN A 56 6.38 11.87 4.06
N GLU A 57 6.01 13.02 3.50
CA GLU A 57 6.90 13.80 2.63
C GLU A 57 8.11 14.36 3.40
N ARG A 58 7.87 14.92 4.60
CA ARG A 58 8.92 15.42 5.48
C ARG A 58 9.85 14.29 5.93
N LEU A 59 9.29 13.12 6.25
CA LEU A 59 10.06 11.94 6.63
C LEU A 59 10.94 11.43 5.49
N LEU A 60 10.41 11.35 4.27
CA LEU A 60 11.23 11.02 3.09
C LEU A 60 12.32 12.06 2.86
N ALA A 61 12.00 13.36 2.98
CA ALA A 61 12.98 14.44 2.83
C ALA A 61 14.09 14.36 3.88
N ALA A 62 13.76 14.10 5.15
CA ALA A 62 14.73 13.87 6.23
C ALA A 62 15.63 12.66 5.94
N LEU A 63 15.12 11.64 5.24
CA LEU A 63 15.88 10.51 4.75
C LEU A 63 16.65 10.80 3.45
N GLY A 64 16.59 12.04 2.92
CA GLY A 64 17.22 12.42 1.66
C GLY A 64 16.56 11.81 0.42
N LEU A 65 15.28 11.47 0.50
CA LEU A 65 14.54 10.76 -0.53
C LEU A 65 13.30 11.53 -0.97
N LYS A 66 12.87 11.22 -2.19
CA LYS A 66 11.53 11.50 -2.71
C LYS A 66 10.77 10.19 -2.91
N TRP A 67 9.47 10.28 -3.13
CA TRP A 67 8.64 9.09 -3.33
C TRP A 67 9.04 8.27 -4.58
N GLU A 68 9.60 8.90 -5.61
CA GLU A 68 10.07 8.29 -6.85
C GLU A 68 11.49 7.72 -6.79
N ASP A 69 12.22 7.97 -5.71
CA ASP A 69 13.59 7.49 -5.58
C ASP A 69 13.62 5.98 -5.31
N VAL A 70 14.57 5.30 -5.93
CA VAL A 70 14.72 3.84 -5.84
C VAL A 70 15.75 3.39 -4.80
N ALA A 71 16.34 4.33 -4.06
CA ALA A 71 17.26 4.01 -2.98
C ALA A 71 16.54 3.29 -1.82
N LEU A 72 17.19 2.31 -1.22
CA LEU A 72 16.73 1.64 -0.03
C LEU A 72 17.06 2.48 1.21
N ILE A 73 16.18 2.42 2.22
CA ILE A 73 16.38 3.13 3.48
C ILE A 73 17.25 2.27 4.38
N ASP A 74 18.32 2.84 4.93
CA ASP A 74 19.16 2.19 5.93
C ASP A 74 18.44 2.20 7.29
N ASP A 75 18.27 1.03 7.90
CA ASP A 75 17.55 0.89 9.17
C ASP A 75 18.14 1.71 10.32
N ARG A 76 19.44 2.02 10.28
CA ARG A 76 20.08 2.87 11.29
C ARG A 76 19.52 4.28 11.32
N ARG A 77 19.00 4.76 10.19
CA ARG A 77 18.47 6.11 10.04
C ARG A 77 17.18 6.34 10.82
N TRP A 78 16.43 5.29 11.12
CA TRP A 78 15.21 5.40 11.94
C TRP A 78 15.46 5.96 13.35
N ASN A 79 16.69 5.90 13.84
CA ASN A 79 17.08 6.42 15.16
C ASN A 79 17.68 7.84 15.10
N GLU A 80 17.75 8.49 13.94
CA GLU A 80 18.23 9.86 13.81
C GLU A 80 17.31 10.85 14.55
N ALA A 81 17.89 11.89 15.16
CA ALA A 81 17.15 12.83 16.00
C ALA A 81 15.98 13.50 15.25
N GLU A 82 16.19 13.86 13.99
CA GLU A 82 15.13 14.46 13.15
C GLU A 82 13.96 13.49 12.95
N ILE A 83 14.23 12.21 12.71
CA ILE A 83 13.21 11.17 12.57
C ILE A 83 12.44 10.97 13.88
N GLN A 84 13.13 11.05 15.02
CA GLN A 84 12.49 10.92 16.34
C GLN A 84 11.58 12.12 16.68
N VAL A 85 11.90 13.32 16.18
CA VAL A 85 10.99 14.49 16.28
C VAL A 85 9.71 14.22 15.47
N LEU A 86 9.85 13.76 14.24
CA LEU A 86 8.70 13.42 13.39
C LEU A 86 7.87 12.28 13.99
N LEU A 87 8.51 11.32 14.67
CA LEU A 87 7.82 10.23 15.38
C LEU A 87 6.96 10.77 16.52
N ALA A 88 7.46 11.71 17.31
CA ALA A 88 6.69 12.34 18.36
C ALA A 88 5.47 13.10 17.80
N GLU A 89 5.64 13.82 16.69
CA GLU A 89 4.54 14.49 15.97
C GLU A 89 3.48 13.47 15.46
N ALA A 90 3.91 12.34 14.92
CA ALA A 90 3.01 11.27 14.47
C ALA A 90 2.18 10.71 15.62
N VAL A 91 2.82 10.43 16.75
CA VAL A 91 2.17 9.92 17.97
C VAL A 91 1.14 10.91 18.51
N GLU A 92 1.49 12.19 18.59
CA GLU A 92 0.57 13.24 19.03
C GLU A 92 -0.65 13.35 18.10
N TYR A 93 -0.41 13.41 16.79
CA TYR A 93 -1.47 13.51 15.79
C TYR A 93 -2.41 12.31 15.82
N LEU A 94 -1.88 11.09 15.74
CA LEU A 94 -2.69 9.88 15.78
C LEU A 94 -3.45 9.75 17.11
N GLY A 95 -2.79 10.06 18.23
CA GLY A 95 -3.40 10.04 19.56
C GLY A 95 -4.59 10.97 19.68
N SER A 96 -4.49 12.18 19.12
CA SER A 96 -5.55 13.18 19.17
C SER A 96 -6.69 12.95 18.18
N GLN A 97 -6.40 12.44 16.98
CA GLN A 97 -7.38 12.36 15.88
C GLN A 97 -8.00 10.97 15.68
N PHE A 98 -7.28 9.88 16.01
CA PHE A 98 -7.67 8.53 15.61
C PHE A 98 -7.89 7.56 16.76
N VAL A 99 -7.04 7.55 17.78
CA VAL A 99 -7.00 6.50 18.83
C VAL A 99 -8.29 6.42 19.65
N SER A 100 -9.08 7.50 19.74
CA SER A 100 -10.40 7.46 20.39
C SER A 100 -11.43 6.60 19.63
N ARG A 101 -11.16 6.23 18.38
CA ARG A 101 -12.01 5.38 17.57
C ARG A 101 -11.61 3.90 17.77
N PRO A 102 -12.56 2.97 17.94
CA PRO A 102 -12.25 1.55 18.15
C PRO A 102 -11.64 0.90 16.89
N LEU A 103 -12.01 1.41 15.69
CA LEU A 103 -11.52 0.93 14.40
C LEU A 103 -11.29 2.14 13.49
N TRP A 104 -10.04 2.37 13.11
CA TRP A 104 -9.63 3.48 12.29
C TRP A 104 -8.52 3.07 11.33
N GLY A 105 -8.13 3.94 10.45
CA GLY A 105 -7.05 3.66 9.52
C GLY A 105 -6.64 4.88 8.74
N PHE A 106 -5.64 4.74 7.95
CA PHE A 106 -5.21 5.74 6.99
C PHE A 106 -4.60 5.09 5.74
N LYS A 107 -4.46 5.89 4.72
CA LYS A 107 -3.86 5.48 3.45
C LYS A 107 -2.95 6.59 2.95
N ASP A 108 -1.73 6.22 2.65
CA ASP A 108 -0.80 6.96 1.82
C ASP A 108 0.15 5.93 1.17
N PRO A 109 0.34 5.96 -0.16
CA PRO A 109 1.23 4.99 -0.81
C PRO A 109 2.66 4.98 -0.26
N ARG A 110 3.17 6.13 0.22
CA ARG A 110 4.51 6.25 0.82
C ARG A 110 4.66 5.44 2.11
N THR A 111 3.56 5.22 2.83
CA THR A 111 3.54 4.50 4.11
C THR A 111 4.21 3.12 4.03
N ILE A 112 4.07 2.41 2.90
CA ILE A 112 4.71 1.08 2.77
C ILE A 112 6.23 1.15 2.90
N ARG A 113 6.88 2.21 2.38
CA ARG A 113 8.33 2.44 2.52
C ARG A 113 8.73 2.90 3.93
N LEU A 114 7.78 3.40 4.69
CA LEU A 114 7.97 4.02 6.00
C LEU A 114 7.39 3.17 7.14
N LEU A 115 7.13 1.87 6.88
CA LEU A 115 6.54 0.95 7.85
C LEU A 115 7.29 0.90 9.20
N PRO A 116 8.64 0.85 9.25
CA PRO A 116 9.35 0.84 10.54
C PRO A 116 9.03 2.05 11.43
N PHE A 117 8.88 3.23 10.82
CA PHE A 117 8.45 4.43 11.52
C PHE A 117 7.01 4.32 12.04
N TRP A 118 6.07 3.90 11.16
CA TRP A 118 4.66 3.79 11.54
C TRP A 118 4.42 2.69 12.57
N HIS A 119 5.14 1.56 12.51
CA HIS A 119 5.15 0.55 13.57
C HIS A 119 5.57 1.12 14.92
N SER A 120 6.59 1.99 14.92
CA SER A 120 7.05 2.63 16.14
C SER A 120 5.98 3.56 16.72
N ALA A 121 5.30 4.34 15.88
CA ALA A 121 4.20 5.23 16.30
C ALA A 121 3.02 4.44 16.89
N LEU A 122 2.56 3.38 16.19
CA LEU A 122 1.44 2.55 16.63
C LEU A 122 1.74 1.80 17.92
N ARG A 123 2.97 1.29 18.06
CA ARG A 123 3.44 0.64 19.30
C ARG A 123 3.46 1.60 20.49
N LEU A 124 3.89 2.85 20.30
CA LEU A 124 3.88 3.87 21.36
C LEU A 124 2.47 4.24 21.82
N LEU A 125 1.49 4.07 20.93
CA LEU A 125 0.07 4.31 21.22
C LEU A 125 -0.69 3.08 21.72
N ASP A 126 -0.03 1.92 21.85
CA ASP A 126 -0.65 0.64 22.23
C ASP A 126 -1.84 0.28 21.31
N VAL A 127 -1.65 0.44 19.99
CA VAL A 127 -2.66 0.19 18.96
C VAL A 127 -2.37 -1.11 18.22
N ASP A 128 -3.38 -1.99 18.16
CA ASP A 128 -3.33 -3.18 17.29
C ASP A 128 -3.36 -2.75 15.81
N GLU A 129 -2.52 -3.36 14.99
CA GLU A 129 -2.39 -3.02 13.57
C GLU A 129 -2.75 -4.17 12.63
N CYS A 130 -3.38 -3.86 11.51
CA CYS A 130 -3.58 -4.79 10.41
C CYS A 130 -3.47 -4.07 9.06
N TYR A 131 -3.22 -4.82 7.99
CA TYR A 131 -2.84 -4.24 6.70
C TYR A 131 -3.72 -4.72 5.56
N LEU A 132 -4.12 -3.77 4.71
CA LEU A 132 -4.63 -4.05 3.38
C LEU A 132 -3.52 -3.73 2.36
N VAL A 133 -2.87 -4.77 1.85
CA VAL A 133 -1.84 -4.65 0.82
C VAL A 133 -2.53 -4.61 -0.54
N VAL A 134 -2.45 -3.48 -1.21
CA VAL A 134 -3.10 -3.28 -2.52
C VAL A 134 -2.08 -3.48 -3.62
N ILE A 135 -2.37 -4.42 -4.50
CA ILE A 135 -1.57 -4.69 -5.70
C ILE A 135 -2.36 -4.36 -6.96
N ARG A 136 -1.63 -4.12 -8.02
CA ARG A 136 -2.12 -4.02 -9.39
C ARG A 136 -1.03 -4.53 -10.33
N ASN A 137 -1.42 -5.00 -11.51
CA ASN A 137 -0.48 -5.40 -12.54
C ASN A 137 0.62 -4.35 -12.74
N PRO A 138 1.92 -4.69 -12.56
CA PRO A 138 3.03 -3.73 -12.69
C PRO A 138 3.04 -2.96 -14.01
N SER A 139 2.65 -3.58 -15.13
CA SER A 139 2.52 -2.86 -16.41
C SER A 139 1.42 -1.81 -16.40
N SER A 140 0.29 -2.09 -15.70
CA SER A 140 -0.78 -1.09 -15.54
C SER A 140 -0.31 0.09 -14.69
N VAL A 141 0.47 -0.17 -13.65
CA VAL A 141 1.08 0.87 -12.81
C VAL A 141 2.08 1.69 -13.61
N ALA A 142 2.99 1.05 -14.35
CA ALA A 142 4.01 1.70 -15.16
C ALA A 142 3.40 2.61 -16.24
N LEU A 143 2.41 2.12 -16.98
CA LEU A 143 1.73 2.95 -17.99
C LEU A 143 0.97 4.11 -17.35
N SER A 144 0.36 3.93 -16.19
CA SER A 144 -0.30 5.02 -15.47
C SER A 144 0.68 6.09 -15.00
N LEU A 145 1.90 5.72 -14.58
CA LEU A 145 2.97 6.66 -14.20
C LEU A 145 3.56 7.37 -15.43
N LEU A 146 3.71 6.66 -16.54
CA LEU A 146 4.13 7.27 -17.82
C LEU A 146 3.15 8.34 -18.25
N GLN A 147 1.85 8.04 -18.26
CA GLN A 147 0.80 8.99 -18.67
C GLN A 147 0.70 10.20 -17.75
N ARG A 148 0.86 10.00 -16.43
CA ARG A 148 0.71 11.07 -15.43
C ARG A 148 1.89 12.04 -15.41
N GLN A 149 3.12 11.53 -15.53
CA GLN A 149 4.34 12.30 -15.24
C GLN A 149 5.52 11.97 -16.15
N GLY A 150 5.32 11.17 -17.19
CA GLY A 150 6.37 10.83 -18.15
C GLY A 150 7.44 9.88 -17.61
N MET A 151 7.14 9.13 -16.51
CA MET A 151 8.11 8.19 -15.95
C MET A 151 8.38 7.06 -16.95
N ASP A 152 9.66 6.74 -17.17
CA ASP A 152 10.07 5.59 -17.98
C ASP A 152 9.51 4.27 -17.44
N GLU A 153 9.12 3.37 -18.34
CA GLU A 153 8.46 2.13 -17.98
C GLU A 153 9.37 1.20 -17.15
N ILE A 154 10.67 1.11 -17.48
CA ILE A 154 11.61 0.28 -16.73
C ILE A 154 11.83 0.86 -15.35
N ALA A 155 11.97 2.19 -15.25
CA ALA A 155 12.08 2.89 -13.97
C ALA A 155 10.82 2.68 -13.11
N ALA A 156 9.63 2.71 -13.71
CA ALA A 156 8.38 2.46 -13.01
C ALA A 156 8.25 1.01 -12.49
N HIS A 157 8.70 0.01 -13.26
CA HIS A 157 8.74 -1.38 -12.80
C HIS A 157 9.76 -1.58 -11.66
N PHE A 158 10.92 -0.90 -11.74
CA PHE A 158 11.90 -0.96 -10.67
C PHE A 158 11.41 -0.26 -9.40
N LEU A 159 10.75 0.89 -9.54
CA LEU A 159 10.12 1.58 -8.43
C LEU A 159 9.02 0.73 -7.77
N TRP A 160 8.24 -0.04 -8.56
CA TRP A 160 7.28 -1.00 -8.02
C TRP A 160 7.96 -2.04 -7.12
N LEU A 161 9.11 -2.58 -7.52
CA LEU A 161 9.91 -3.50 -6.69
C LEU A 161 10.36 -2.84 -5.38
N VAL A 162 10.89 -1.62 -5.45
CA VAL A 162 11.37 -0.87 -4.28
C VAL A 162 10.24 -0.59 -3.28
N TYR A 163 9.01 -0.42 -3.75
CA TYR A 163 7.86 -0.28 -2.87
C TYR A 163 7.44 -1.62 -2.25
N MET A 164 7.36 -2.66 -3.05
CA MET A 164 6.70 -3.90 -2.64
C MET A 164 7.63 -4.91 -1.97
N VAL A 165 8.92 -4.92 -2.31
CA VAL A 165 9.84 -5.95 -1.83
C VAL A 165 10.38 -5.66 -0.43
N PRO A 166 11.11 -4.54 -0.17
CA PRO A 166 11.87 -4.41 1.07
C PRO A 166 10.99 -4.42 2.32
N TYR A 167 9.85 -3.76 2.23
CA TYR A 167 9.03 -3.41 3.39
C TYR A 167 7.89 -4.40 3.66
N LEU A 168 7.59 -5.31 2.73
CA LEU A 168 6.55 -6.32 2.96
C LEU A 168 6.92 -7.28 4.09
N GLY A 169 8.20 -7.52 4.30
CA GLY A 169 8.71 -8.30 5.44
C GLY A 169 8.36 -7.72 6.80
N GLU A 170 8.17 -6.40 6.89
CA GLU A 170 7.78 -5.72 8.14
C GLU A 170 6.42 -6.16 8.66
N ILE A 171 5.56 -6.68 7.78
CA ILE A 171 4.22 -7.15 8.15
C ILE A 171 4.09 -8.69 8.18
N ALA A 172 5.20 -9.44 8.01
CA ALA A 172 5.19 -10.90 7.94
C ALA A 172 4.49 -11.60 9.12
N HIS A 173 4.60 -11.01 10.32
CA HIS A 173 4.02 -11.54 11.55
C HIS A 173 2.79 -10.75 12.03
N ARG A 174 2.20 -9.93 11.17
CA ARG A 174 1.03 -9.11 11.44
C ARG A 174 -0.16 -9.56 10.60
N PRO A 175 -1.40 -9.31 11.04
CA PRO A 175 -2.56 -9.60 10.22
C PRO A 175 -2.55 -8.74 8.96
N PHE A 176 -2.56 -9.36 7.79
CA PHE A 176 -2.73 -8.65 6.53
C PHE A 176 -3.55 -9.45 5.52
N ILE A 177 -4.10 -8.75 4.55
CA ILE A 177 -4.76 -9.31 3.38
C ILE A 177 -4.28 -8.59 2.13
N VAL A 178 -4.05 -9.35 1.07
CA VAL A 178 -3.71 -8.80 -0.25
C VAL A 178 -4.98 -8.62 -1.09
N ALA A 179 -5.15 -7.44 -1.67
CA ALA A 179 -6.24 -7.16 -2.62
C ALA A 179 -5.67 -6.71 -3.97
N ASP A 180 -6.09 -7.37 -5.03
CA ASP A 180 -5.78 -6.96 -6.41
C ASP A 180 -6.86 -6.00 -6.90
N TYR A 181 -6.44 -4.77 -7.29
CA TYR A 181 -7.34 -3.72 -7.75
C TYR A 181 -8.20 -4.17 -8.94
N ASP A 182 -7.61 -4.87 -9.90
CA ASP A 182 -8.32 -5.30 -11.10
C ASP A 182 -9.42 -6.31 -10.75
N ARG A 183 -9.20 -7.19 -9.78
CA ARG A 183 -10.23 -8.11 -9.26
C ARG A 183 -11.33 -7.39 -8.50
N VAL A 184 -11.00 -6.31 -7.78
CA VAL A 184 -12.01 -5.48 -7.12
C VAL A 184 -12.90 -4.79 -8.15
N MET A 185 -12.33 -4.34 -9.28
CA MET A 185 -13.11 -3.77 -10.38
C MET A 185 -14.00 -4.80 -11.07
N ASP A 186 -13.55 -6.06 -11.19
CA ASP A 186 -14.30 -7.13 -11.86
C ASP A 186 -15.45 -7.69 -10.99
N ASP A 187 -15.26 -7.81 -9.67
CA ASP A 187 -16.27 -8.32 -8.74
C ASP A 187 -16.18 -7.60 -7.37
N PRO A 188 -16.64 -6.33 -7.32
CA PRO A 188 -16.43 -5.47 -6.15
C PRO A 188 -17.09 -6.04 -4.88
N ARG A 189 -18.30 -6.56 -4.96
CA ARG A 189 -19.03 -7.08 -3.79
C ARG A 189 -18.27 -8.21 -3.12
N LYS A 190 -17.94 -9.23 -3.89
CA LYS A 190 -17.20 -10.40 -3.40
C LYS A 190 -15.82 -10.02 -2.82
N GLN A 191 -15.11 -9.13 -3.50
CA GLN A 191 -13.79 -8.72 -3.06
C GLN A 191 -13.84 -7.85 -1.79
N ILE A 192 -14.81 -6.95 -1.65
CA ILE A 192 -14.96 -6.15 -0.42
C ILE A 192 -15.39 -7.01 0.76
N GLU A 193 -16.29 -7.98 0.56
CA GLU A 193 -16.64 -8.95 1.61
C GLU A 193 -15.41 -9.82 2.01
N ARG A 194 -14.60 -10.22 1.05
CA ARG A 194 -13.33 -10.91 1.29
C ARG A 194 -12.36 -10.07 2.13
N ILE A 195 -12.20 -8.81 1.76
CA ILE A 195 -11.38 -7.85 2.50
C ILE A 195 -11.90 -7.70 3.94
N ALA A 196 -13.19 -7.53 4.13
CA ALA A 196 -13.80 -7.41 5.45
C ALA A 196 -13.50 -8.65 6.33
N ARG A 197 -13.64 -9.86 5.79
CA ARG A 197 -13.28 -11.09 6.49
C ARG A 197 -11.80 -11.15 6.86
N GLY A 198 -10.90 -10.84 5.92
CA GLY A 198 -9.45 -10.84 6.14
C GLY A 198 -9.01 -9.82 7.18
N LEU A 199 -9.63 -8.65 7.19
CA LEU A 199 -9.41 -7.60 8.19
C LEU A 199 -10.20 -7.82 9.48
N ARG A 200 -10.99 -8.92 9.61
CA ARG A 200 -11.86 -9.22 10.75
C ARG A 200 -12.80 -8.06 11.09
N ILE A 201 -13.38 -7.44 10.06
CA ILE A 201 -14.40 -6.39 10.18
C ILE A 201 -15.77 -7.07 10.09
N PRO A 202 -16.63 -6.96 11.13
CA PRO A 202 -17.96 -7.57 11.11
C PRO A 202 -18.82 -6.96 10.00
N LEU A 203 -19.46 -7.83 9.22
CA LEU A 203 -20.46 -7.43 8.23
C LEU A 203 -21.87 -7.53 8.83
N ASN A 204 -22.64 -6.47 8.64
CA ASN A 204 -24.05 -6.39 9.00
C ASN A 204 -24.86 -5.86 7.81
N GLU A 205 -26.19 -5.78 7.92
CA GLU A 205 -27.03 -5.31 6.83
C GLU A 205 -26.68 -3.91 6.36
N SER A 206 -26.30 -3.01 7.28
CA SER A 206 -25.82 -1.66 6.92
C SER A 206 -24.51 -1.71 6.12
N SER A 207 -23.59 -2.62 6.45
CA SER A 207 -22.35 -2.81 5.68
C SER A 207 -22.63 -3.31 4.28
N LYS A 208 -23.56 -4.25 4.12
CA LYS A 208 -23.96 -4.78 2.80
C LYS A 208 -24.52 -3.68 1.90
N GLY A 209 -25.40 -2.82 2.45
CA GLY A 209 -25.91 -1.66 1.70
C GLY A 209 -24.81 -0.70 1.24
N ARG A 210 -23.83 -0.44 2.11
CA ARG A 210 -22.68 0.41 1.73
C ARG A 210 -21.76 -0.26 0.71
N ILE A 211 -21.57 -1.57 0.77
CA ILE A 211 -20.81 -2.33 -0.25
C ILE A 211 -21.52 -2.23 -1.61
N GLU A 212 -22.85 -2.34 -1.62
CA GLU A 212 -23.63 -2.14 -2.83
C GLU A 212 -23.43 -0.73 -3.39
N GLN A 213 -23.58 0.30 -2.57
CA GLN A 213 -23.34 1.68 -2.97
C GLN A 213 -21.93 1.90 -3.49
N PHE A 214 -20.92 1.31 -2.87
CA PHE A 214 -19.54 1.38 -3.37
C PHE A 214 -19.41 0.76 -4.77
N ALA A 215 -20.03 -0.39 -4.98
CA ALA A 215 -19.97 -1.11 -6.24
C ALA A 215 -20.68 -0.40 -7.40
N THR A 216 -21.79 0.31 -7.11
CA THR A 216 -22.64 0.95 -8.13
C THR A 216 -22.32 2.41 -8.36
N ASP A 217 -22.00 3.15 -7.30
CA ASP A 217 -21.94 4.62 -7.36
C ASP A 217 -20.51 5.16 -7.31
N PHE A 218 -19.57 4.41 -6.69
CA PHE A 218 -18.20 4.90 -6.53
C PHE A 218 -17.22 4.32 -7.55
N LEU A 219 -17.33 3.02 -7.84
CA LEU A 219 -16.46 2.41 -8.84
C LEU A 219 -16.91 2.78 -10.25
N ASP A 220 -16.08 3.51 -10.94
CA ASP A 220 -16.28 3.86 -12.34
C ASP A 220 -15.35 3.03 -13.23
N PRO A 221 -15.89 2.10 -14.05
CA PRO A 221 -15.09 1.32 -14.99
C PRO A 221 -14.31 2.18 -15.98
N GLU A 222 -14.80 3.40 -16.32
CA GLU A 222 -14.11 4.31 -17.21
C GLU A 222 -12.83 4.88 -16.61
N LEU A 223 -12.71 4.94 -15.27
CA LEU A 223 -11.48 5.32 -14.59
C LEU A 223 -10.42 4.21 -14.56
N ARG A 224 -10.75 3.00 -15.04
CA ARG A 224 -9.79 1.92 -15.30
C ARG A 224 -9.13 2.12 -16.68
N HIS A 225 -8.43 3.24 -16.84
CA HIS A 225 -7.81 3.62 -18.12
C HIS A 225 -6.79 2.62 -18.68
N VAL A 226 -6.26 1.73 -17.83
CA VAL A 226 -5.21 0.78 -18.19
C VAL A 226 -5.50 -0.57 -17.55
N PHE A 227 -5.54 -1.60 -18.39
CA PHE A 227 -5.70 -2.97 -17.96
C PHE A 227 -4.79 -3.89 -18.77
N PHE A 228 -3.93 -4.65 -18.08
CA PHE A 228 -3.13 -5.72 -18.65
C PHE A 228 -3.53 -7.05 -18.04
N LYS A 229 -3.59 -8.10 -18.86
CA LYS A 229 -3.84 -9.47 -18.41
C LYS A 229 -2.60 -10.04 -17.74
N GLU A 230 -2.76 -11.15 -17.02
CA GLU A 230 -1.64 -11.90 -16.43
C GLU A 230 -0.65 -12.37 -17.49
N SER A 231 -1.14 -12.88 -18.63
CA SER A 231 -0.30 -13.29 -19.76
C SER A 231 0.65 -12.18 -20.25
N ASP A 232 0.25 -10.92 -20.12
CA ASP A 232 1.05 -9.79 -20.58
C ASP A 232 2.29 -9.58 -19.69
N ILE A 233 2.20 -9.99 -18.42
CA ILE A 233 3.35 -9.97 -17.48
C ILE A 233 4.37 -11.03 -17.87
N GLU A 234 3.91 -12.20 -18.30
CA GLU A 234 4.81 -13.31 -18.67
C GLU A 234 5.59 -12.98 -19.94
N THR A 235 5.00 -12.24 -20.84
CA THR A 235 5.55 -11.95 -22.18
C THR A 235 6.25 -10.60 -22.29
N ASN A 236 6.02 -9.64 -21.37
CA ASN A 236 6.65 -8.33 -21.42
C ASN A 236 8.15 -8.40 -21.05
N PRO A 237 9.08 -8.13 -21.99
CA PRO A 237 10.52 -8.21 -21.74
C PRO A 237 11.05 -7.09 -20.82
N LYS A 238 10.28 -6.02 -20.61
CA LYS A 238 10.65 -4.90 -19.74
C LYS A 238 10.39 -5.20 -18.26
N ILE A 239 9.65 -6.26 -17.95
CA ILE A 239 9.39 -6.69 -16.57
C ILE A 239 10.50 -7.62 -16.12
N SER A 240 11.19 -7.25 -15.04
CA SER A 240 12.23 -8.12 -14.48
C SER A 240 11.65 -9.44 -13.98
N PRO A 241 12.43 -10.53 -14.01
CA PRO A 241 12.00 -11.81 -13.43
C PRO A 241 11.55 -11.68 -11.97
N VAL A 242 12.23 -10.82 -11.19
CA VAL A 242 11.90 -10.57 -9.78
C VAL A 242 10.53 -9.90 -9.63
N THR A 243 10.26 -8.87 -10.45
CA THR A 243 8.94 -8.20 -10.46
C THR A 243 7.83 -9.18 -10.80
N ARG A 244 8.06 -10.01 -11.83
CA ARG A 244 7.11 -11.02 -12.27
C ARG A 244 6.83 -12.05 -11.19
N GLU A 245 7.88 -12.64 -10.61
CA GLU A 245 7.76 -13.66 -9.57
C GLU A 245 6.98 -13.13 -8.38
N LEU A 246 7.37 -11.98 -7.83
CA LEU A 246 6.71 -11.42 -6.66
C LEU A 246 5.24 -11.06 -6.93
N TYR A 247 4.95 -10.42 -8.08
CA TYR A 247 3.57 -10.09 -8.42
C TYR A 247 2.68 -11.34 -8.52
N LEU A 248 3.15 -12.39 -9.16
CA LEU A 248 2.40 -13.65 -9.28
C LEU A 248 2.15 -14.31 -7.91
N TRP A 249 3.10 -14.23 -6.99
CA TRP A 249 2.90 -14.70 -5.63
C TRP A 249 1.85 -13.88 -4.87
N LEU A 250 1.94 -12.55 -4.89
CA LEU A 250 0.97 -11.67 -4.26
C LEU A 250 -0.43 -11.84 -4.87
N ARG A 251 -0.52 -12.07 -6.16
CA ARG A 251 -1.77 -12.36 -6.84
C ARG A 251 -2.40 -13.67 -6.37
N ARG A 252 -1.60 -14.73 -6.18
CA ARG A 252 -2.11 -15.99 -5.59
C ARG A 252 -2.69 -15.78 -4.20
N MET A 253 -2.12 -14.89 -3.38
CA MET A 253 -2.73 -14.47 -2.11
C MET A 253 -4.05 -13.73 -2.32
N ALA A 254 -4.11 -12.78 -3.27
CA ALA A 254 -5.32 -12.05 -3.60
C ALA A 254 -6.45 -12.95 -4.13
N GLU A 255 -6.11 -14.14 -4.61
CA GLU A 255 -7.03 -15.18 -5.07
C GLU A 255 -7.35 -16.26 -4.04
N ASP A 256 -6.84 -16.14 -2.81
CA ASP A 256 -6.94 -17.13 -1.73
C ASP A 256 -6.38 -18.52 -2.10
N ARG A 257 -5.44 -18.57 -3.07
CA ARG A 257 -4.74 -19.81 -3.45
C ARG A 257 -3.60 -20.16 -2.50
N ILE A 258 -3.10 -19.18 -1.78
CA ILE A 258 -2.09 -19.34 -0.72
C ILE A 258 -2.46 -18.44 0.46
N ALA A 259 -2.09 -18.87 1.66
CA ALA A 259 -2.26 -18.09 2.87
C ALA A 259 -1.15 -17.03 3.02
N SER A 260 -1.41 -15.98 3.81
CA SER A 260 -0.46 -14.91 4.06
C SER A 260 0.78 -15.36 4.87
N ASP A 261 0.71 -16.49 5.55
CA ASP A 261 1.78 -17.13 6.30
C ASP A 261 2.45 -18.29 5.54
N SER A 262 2.17 -18.45 4.23
CA SER A 262 2.77 -19.51 3.39
C SER A 262 4.30 -19.46 3.43
N PRO A 263 4.98 -20.53 3.87
CA PRO A 263 6.44 -20.59 3.86
C PRO A 263 7.03 -20.46 2.46
N GLU A 264 6.32 -20.97 1.43
CA GLU A 264 6.75 -20.90 0.02
C GLU A 264 6.77 -19.45 -0.46
N PHE A 265 5.75 -18.67 -0.09
CA PHE A 265 5.71 -17.25 -0.39
C PHE A 265 6.87 -16.51 0.27
N TRP A 266 7.07 -16.69 1.58
CA TRP A 266 8.13 -15.98 2.29
C TRP A 266 9.53 -16.38 1.84
N SER A 267 9.73 -17.63 1.40
CA SER A 267 10.97 -18.06 0.76
C SER A 267 11.18 -17.39 -0.60
N ALA A 268 10.13 -17.22 -1.41
CA ALA A 268 10.20 -16.51 -2.69
C ALA A 268 10.43 -15.01 -2.48
N TRP A 269 9.75 -14.42 -1.49
CA TRP A 269 9.96 -13.02 -1.11
C TRP A 269 11.41 -12.75 -0.68
N GLU A 270 12.00 -13.60 0.14
CA GLU A 270 13.38 -13.45 0.59
C GLU A 270 14.38 -13.48 -0.58
N ARG A 271 14.18 -14.40 -1.55
CA ARG A 271 14.98 -14.39 -2.79
C ARG A 271 14.82 -13.09 -3.57
N SER A 272 13.59 -12.58 -3.65
CA SER A 272 13.30 -11.31 -4.33
C SER A 272 13.97 -10.13 -3.63
N ARG A 273 14.00 -10.13 -2.29
CA ARG A 273 14.67 -9.12 -1.46
C ARG A 273 16.18 -9.09 -1.72
N GLN A 274 16.82 -10.25 -1.67
CA GLN A 274 18.26 -10.39 -1.93
C GLN A 274 18.62 -9.97 -3.37
N ALA A 275 17.79 -10.36 -4.35
CA ALA A 275 17.98 -9.96 -5.73
C ALA A 275 17.87 -8.43 -5.92
N LEU A 276 16.89 -7.79 -5.27
CA LEU A 276 16.74 -6.32 -5.32
C LEU A 276 17.92 -5.61 -4.67
N GLU A 277 18.38 -6.06 -3.51
CA GLU A 277 19.56 -5.49 -2.84
C GLU A 277 20.81 -5.54 -3.74
N GLY A 278 21.02 -6.67 -4.41
CA GLY A 278 22.09 -6.82 -5.39
C GLY A 278 21.97 -5.86 -6.59
N LEU A 279 20.75 -5.65 -7.09
CA LEU A 279 20.50 -4.70 -8.18
C LEU A 279 20.79 -3.24 -7.76
N VAL A 280 20.36 -2.85 -6.56
CA VAL A 280 20.60 -1.48 -6.03
C VAL A 280 22.08 -1.25 -5.75
N ALA A 281 22.79 -2.22 -5.16
CA ALA A 281 24.22 -2.13 -4.92
C ALA A 281 25.02 -1.96 -6.23
N GLY A 282 24.74 -2.81 -7.22
CA GLY A 282 25.40 -2.73 -8.53
C GLY A 282 25.09 -1.46 -9.33
N ALA A 283 23.92 -0.82 -9.09
CA ALA A 283 23.61 0.48 -9.68
C ALA A 283 24.45 1.61 -9.04
N ASN A 284 24.62 1.58 -7.72
CA ASN A 284 25.42 2.58 -6.99
C ASN A 284 26.92 2.50 -7.35
N GLU A 285 27.46 1.30 -7.54
CA GLU A 285 28.86 1.11 -7.96
C GLU A 285 29.16 1.67 -9.37
N ARG A 286 28.17 1.73 -10.25
CA ARG A 286 28.33 2.29 -11.61
C ARG A 286 28.21 3.80 -11.66
N LEU A 287 27.69 4.42 -10.62
CA LEU A 287 27.49 5.88 -10.50
C LEU A 287 28.59 6.55 -9.64
N ALA A 288 29.37 5.76 -8.90
CA ALA A 288 30.52 6.20 -8.11
C ALA A 288 31.81 6.17 -8.95
#